data_ba7f8d7f96ac51d5409bd6f8e4c7e167
#
_entry.id   ba7f8d7f96ac51d5409bd6f8e4c7e167
#
_cell.length_a   1.000
_cell.length_b   1.000
_cell.length_c   1.000
_cell.angle_alpha   90.00
_cell.angle_beta   90.00
_cell.angle_gamma   90.00
#
_symmetry.space_group_name_H-M   'P 1'
#
loop_
_entity.id
_entity.type
_entity.pdbx_description
1 polymer ?
#
loop_
_entity_poly.entity_id
_entity_poly.type
_entity_poly.pdbx_seq_one_letter_code
_entity_poly.pdbx_strand_id
1 'polypeptide(L)'
;AGMCDHINSCGYHYTPKEYFRDNPAVKERLNGQERFGGTPIAARPPARALPEQKPRISFLPSDWVEQSMRRYDINPLYRYFTKVMGKENVDKLFSLYRVGTSKMWGGATVFWQTDRDGNVRAGKIMGYDAESGHRVKEPFNQVNWVHSVRKMPDFRMKQCFFGEHLLSDTSSTISSNPVAIVESEKTALIAAHFIPDFTWLATGGTHGCFNREAIQVLEGREVILFPDLKATDEWRQRLPMLESVCRRTTCSDLLERIATDEQRSQGLDIADFLLMEDTPQMILARMIECNPVLQTFIDTFGLELVDAGQE
;
A
#
# COMPACT_ATOMS: atom_id res chain seq x y z
N ALA A 1 -25.59 -18.95 6.88
CA ALA A 1 -24.76 -18.05 6.09
C ALA A 1 -23.71 -17.42 7.00
N GLY A 2 -22.53 -17.19 6.47
CA GLY A 2 -21.44 -16.56 7.21
C GLY A 2 -20.27 -16.24 6.32
N MET A 3 -19.45 -15.32 6.77
CA MET A 3 -18.19 -14.94 6.16
C MET A 3 -17.11 -15.17 7.21
N CYS A 4 -16.01 -15.82 6.79
CA CYS A 4 -14.88 -16.03 7.69
C CYS A 4 -14.10 -14.71 7.84
N ASP A 5 -13.70 -14.37 9.06
CA ASP A 5 -12.85 -13.20 9.32
C ASP A 5 -11.50 -13.27 8.59
N HIS A 6 -11.13 -14.46 8.13
CA HIS A 6 -9.93 -14.73 7.33
C HIS A 6 -10.25 -14.94 5.84
N ILE A 7 -11.33 -14.36 5.30
CA ILE A 7 -11.80 -14.58 3.92
C ILE A 7 -10.69 -14.40 2.88
N ASN A 8 -9.76 -13.46 3.10
CA ASN A 8 -8.64 -13.20 2.20
C ASN A 8 -7.60 -14.34 2.17
N SER A 9 -7.61 -15.23 3.17
CA SER A 9 -6.69 -16.37 3.24
C SER A 9 -7.37 -17.71 3.01
N CYS A 10 -8.63 -17.88 3.44
CA CYS A 10 -9.36 -19.14 3.31
C CYS A 10 -10.45 -19.13 2.21
N GLY A 11 -10.80 -17.96 1.68
CA GLY A 11 -11.82 -17.80 0.63
C GLY A 11 -13.25 -18.17 1.05
N TYR A 12 -13.48 -18.47 2.34
CA TYR A 12 -14.79 -18.92 2.80
C TYR A 12 -15.79 -17.75 2.90
N HIS A 13 -16.73 -17.74 1.97
CA HIS A 13 -17.85 -16.80 1.97
C HIS A 13 -19.11 -17.56 1.56
N TYR A 14 -20.01 -17.81 2.53
CA TYR A 14 -21.28 -18.48 2.32
C TYR A 14 -22.42 -17.50 2.50
N THR A 15 -22.91 -16.97 1.38
CA THR A 15 -23.90 -15.90 1.37
C THR A 15 -25.27 -16.36 1.86
N PRO A 16 -26.14 -15.48 2.38
CA PRO A 16 -27.51 -15.82 2.70
C PRO A 16 -28.28 -16.46 1.52
N LYS A 17 -28.00 -16.02 0.28
CA LYS A 17 -28.60 -16.55 -0.93
C LYS A 17 -28.22 -18.02 -1.16
N GLU A 18 -26.94 -18.35 -0.99
CA GLU A 18 -26.43 -19.73 -1.10
C GLU A 18 -26.97 -20.59 0.04
N TYR A 19 -26.97 -20.08 1.26
CA TYR A 19 -27.54 -20.79 2.42
C TYR A 19 -29.01 -21.18 2.18
N PHE A 20 -29.87 -20.26 1.73
CA PHE A 20 -31.28 -20.55 1.46
C PHE A 20 -31.49 -21.41 0.22
N ARG A 21 -30.59 -21.42 -0.75
CA ARG A 21 -30.60 -22.36 -1.86
C ARG A 21 -30.34 -23.76 -1.36
N ASP A 22 -29.33 -23.94 -0.50
CA ASP A 22 -28.89 -25.25 -0.01
C ASP A 22 -29.74 -25.75 1.17
N ASN A 23 -30.58 -24.88 1.77
CA ASN A 23 -31.49 -25.19 2.87
C ASN A 23 -32.92 -24.69 2.60
N PRO A 24 -33.64 -25.26 1.61
CA PRO A 24 -34.96 -24.77 1.18
C PRO A 24 -36.02 -24.84 2.30
N ALA A 25 -35.95 -25.87 3.14
CA ALA A 25 -36.87 -26.05 4.25
C ALA A 25 -36.83 -24.91 5.30
N VAL A 26 -35.66 -24.29 5.49
CA VAL A 26 -35.50 -23.12 6.36
C VAL A 26 -36.15 -21.89 5.74
N LYS A 27 -36.02 -21.71 4.43
CA LYS A 27 -36.69 -20.63 3.70
C LYS A 27 -38.21 -20.74 3.76
N GLU A 28 -38.76 -21.96 3.61
CA GLU A 28 -40.23 -22.19 3.73
C GLU A 28 -40.74 -21.93 5.13
N ARG A 29 -40.01 -22.30 6.20
CA ARG A 29 -40.39 -22.01 7.59
C ARG A 29 -40.46 -20.51 7.86
N LEU A 30 -39.51 -19.75 7.36
CA LEU A 30 -39.49 -18.29 7.51
C LEU A 30 -40.65 -17.63 6.74
N ASN A 31 -40.94 -18.07 5.53
CA ASN A 31 -42.04 -17.58 4.72
C ASN A 31 -43.41 -18.04 5.26
N GLY A 32 -43.47 -19.18 5.99
CA GLY A 32 -44.68 -19.71 6.59
C GLY A 32 -45.09 -19.03 7.89
N GLN A 33 -44.18 -18.36 8.59
CA GLN A 33 -44.51 -17.63 9.83
C GLN A 33 -45.24 -16.30 9.62
N GLU A 34 -45.34 -15.79 8.40
CA GLU A 34 -46.08 -14.56 8.08
C GLU A 34 -47.62 -14.78 7.92
N ARG A 35 -48.15 -15.97 8.15
CA ARG A 35 -49.57 -16.31 7.95
C ARG A 35 -50.35 -16.72 9.22
N PHE A 36 -50.02 -16.14 10.37
CA PHE A 36 -50.93 -16.23 11.51
C PHE A 36 -51.58 -14.85 11.77
N GLY A 37 -52.89 -14.83 11.53
CA GLY A 37 -53.74 -13.66 11.67
C GLY A 37 -53.67 -13.04 13.05
N GLY A 38 -53.10 -11.87 13.10
CA GLY A 38 -53.25 -10.95 14.23
C GLY A 38 -54.16 -9.81 13.82
N THR A 39 -55.14 -9.52 14.64
CA THR A 39 -56.08 -8.38 14.59
C THR A 39 -55.33 -7.11 14.17
N PRO A 40 -55.92 -6.21 13.35
CA PRO A 40 -55.25 -4.96 12.96
C PRO A 40 -55.02 -4.09 14.19
N ILE A 41 -53.83 -4.09 14.70
CA ILE A 41 -53.38 -3.08 15.65
C ILE A 41 -53.33 -1.76 14.88
N ALA A 42 -54.10 -0.76 15.34
CA ALA A 42 -54.13 0.58 14.77
C ALA A 42 -52.70 1.04 14.44
N ALA A 43 -52.50 1.46 13.18
CA ALA A 43 -51.21 1.88 12.67
C ALA A 43 -50.63 2.95 13.61
N ARG A 44 -49.59 2.55 14.34
CA ARG A 44 -48.76 3.49 15.08
C ARG A 44 -48.16 4.45 14.03
N PRO A 45 -48.29 5.78 14.21
CA PRO A 45 -47.68 6.71 13.25
C PRO A 45 -46.20 6.32 13.08
N PRO A 46 -45.66 6.36 11.87
CA PRO A 46 -44.26 5.99 11.63
C PRO A 46 -43.39 6.81 12.58
N ALA A 47 -42.71 6.11 13.47
CA ALA A 47 -41.71 6.75 14.32
C ALA A 47 -40.78 7.55 13.39
N ARG A 48 -40.75 8.87 13.62
CA ARG A 48 -39.87 9.77 12.86
C ARG A 48 -38.48 9.13 12.85
N ALA A 49 -38.08 8.60 11.71
CA ALA A 49 -36.78 7.97 11.58
C ALA A 49 -35.72 9.00 12.03
N LEU A 50 -35.11 8.72 13.17
CA LEU A 50 -33.96 9.49 13.58
C LEU A 50 -32.96 9.44 12.40
N PRO A 51 -32.37 10.56 11.99
CA PRO A 51 -31.39 10.53 10.90
C PRO A 51 -30.35 9.47 11.24
N GLU A 52 -30.20 8.49 10.35
CA GLU A 52 -29.16 7.47 10.50
C GLU A 52 -27.83 8.20 10.70
N GLN A 53 -27.35 8.22 11.93
CA GLN A 53 -26.03 8.76 12.22
C GLN A 53 -25.04 7.86 11.49
N LYS A 54 -24.39 8.39 10.45
CA LYS A 54 -23.30 7.69 9.80
C LYS A 54 -22.37 7.15 10.88
N PRO A 55 -22.04 5.88 10.86
CA PRO A 55 -21.23 5.27 11.92
C PRO A 55 -19.92 6.06 12.07
N ARG A 56 -19.64 6.53 13.27
CA ARG A 56 -18.44 7.34 13.56
C ARG A 56 -17.21 6.48 13.30
N ILE A 57 -16.30 7.03 12.51
CA ILE A 57 -14.98 6.43 12.22
C ILE A 57 -14.15 6.49 13.51
N SER A 58 -13.40 5.42 13.78
CA SER A 58 -12.48 5.37 14.92
C SER A 58 -11.08 5.85 14.51
N PHE A 59 -10.39 6.46 15.47
CA PHE A 59 -8.99 6.85 15.32
C PHE A 59 -8.15 6.15 16.38
N LEU A 60 -6.91 5.87 16.06
CA LEU A 60 -5.92 5.37 17.01
C LEU A 60 -5.26 6.55 17.74
N PRO A 61 -4.81 6.36 18.99
CA PRO A 61 -4.07 7.38 19.70
C PRO A 61 -2.78 7.79 18.96
N SER A 62 -2.56 9.09 18.81
CA SER A 62 -1.38 9.61 18.07
C SER A 62 -0.06 9.31 18.77
N ASP A 63 -0.06 9.24 20.10
CA ASP A 63 1.13 8.88 20.90
C ASP A 63 1.64 7.46 20.60
N TRP A 64 0.79 6.57 20.09
CA TRP A 64 1.24 5.22 19.68
C TRP A 64 2.16 5.25 18.47
N VAL A 65 2.01 6.24 17.59
CA VAL A 65 2.93 6.47 16.47
C VAL A 65 4.32 6.78 17.03
N GLU A 66 4.43 7.82 17.86
CA GLU A 66 5.69 8.26 18.45
C GLU A 66 6.35 7.16 19.32
N GLN A 67 5.55 6.47 20.13
CA GLN A 67 6.03 5.35 20.97
C GLN A 67 6.58 4.19 20.14
N SER A 68 6.13 4.00 18.93
CA SER A 68 6.61 2.94 18.03
C SER A 68 7.83 3.34 17.20
N MET A 69 8.11 4.64 17.03
CA MET A 69 9.23 5.18 16.25
C MET A 69 10.56 5.03 17.01
N ARG A 70 10.85 3.82 17.41
CA ARG A 70 12.04 3.42 18.18
C ARG A 70 12.34 1.93 18.00
N ARG A 71 13.42 1.45 18.58
CA ARG A 71 13.85 0.05 18.50
C ARG A 71 14.05 -0.40 17.06
N TYR A 72 14.59 0.46 16.23
CA TYR A 72 14.91 0.14 14.85
C TYR A 72 16.02 -0.92 14.74
N ASP A 73 16.79 -1.12 15.81
CA ASP A 73 17.80 -2.19 15.95
C ASP A 73 17.22 -3.59 15.69
N ILE A 74 15.95 -3.82 16.10
CA ILE A 74 15.26 -5.11 15.90
C ILE A 74 14.36 -5.13 14.67
N ASN A 75 14.21 -4.02 13.92
CA ASN A 75 13.32 -3.95 12.77
C ASN A 75 14.02 -4.48 11.50
N PRO A 76 13.58 -5.63 10.94
CA PRO A 76 14.25 -6.23 9.79
C PRO A 76 14.22 -5.34 8.55
N LEU A 77 13.11 -4.62 8.27
CA LEU A 77 13.04 -3.73 7.12
C LEU A 77 13.98 -2.53 7.27
N TYR A 78 14.08 -1.96 8.48
CA TYR A 78 15.03 -0.89 8.75
C TYR A 78 16.48 -1.37 8.52
N ARG A 79 16.82 -2.57 8.99
CA ARG A 79 18.15 -3.16 8.79
C ARG A 79 18.45 -3.38 7.31
N TYR A 80 17.50 -3.91 6.55
CA TYR A 80 17.61 -4.07 5.11
C TYR A 80 17.83 -2.72 4.42
N PHE A 81 16.98 -1.72 4.71
CA PHE A 81 17.13 -0.38 4.13
C PHE A 81 18.45 0.28 4.49
N THR A 82 18.95 0.06 5.70
CA THR A 82 20.27 0.59 6.12
C THR A 82 21.41 0.04 5.24
N LYS A 83 21.33 -1.22 4.82
CA LYS A 83 22.29 -1.79 3.89
C LYS A 83 22.19 -1.16 2.49
N VAL A 84 20.99 -0.86 2.04
CA VAL A 84 20.72 -0.37 0.67
C VAL A 84 20.94 1.14 0.53
N MET A 85 20.49 1.93 1.51
CA MET A 85 20.42 3.41 1.40
C MET A 85 21.31 4.14 2.40
N GLY A 86 21.94 3.41 3.33
CA GLY A 86 22.69 4.00 4.43
C GLY A 86 21.83 4.51 5.58
N LYS A 87 22.37 4.44 6.80
CA LYS A 87 21.62 4.71 8.04
C LYS A 87 20.98 6.08 8.09
N GLU A 88 21.72 7.12 7.71
CA GLU A 88 21.24 8.51 7.79
C GLU A 88 20.00 8.75 6.92
N ASN A 89 19.99 8.20 5.71
CA ASN A 89 18.85 8.31 4.80
C ASN A 89 17.63 7.56 5.33
N VAL A 90 17.84 6.36 5.91
CA VAL A 90 16.76 5.56 6.48
C VAL A 90 16.17 6.22 7.72
N ASP A 91 17.00 6.81 8.59
CA ASP A 91 16.54 7.56 9.77
C ASP A 91 15.63 8.72 9.35
N LYS A 92 16.03 9.51 8.34
CA LYS A 92 15.25 10.61 7.78
C LYS A 92 13.92 10.10 7.19
N LEU A 93 13.98 9.02 6.40
CA LEU A 93 12.83 8.44 5.71
C LEU A 93 11.82 7.86 6.69
N PHE A 94 12.28 7.08 7.68
CA PHE A 94 11.41 6.49 8.70
C PHE A 94 10.76 7.56 9.60
N SER A 95 11.50 8.62 9.90
CA SER A 95 10.96 9.78 10.62
C SER A 95 9.90 10.50 9.78
N LEU A 96 10.21 10.82 8.52
CA LEU A 96 9.33 11.53 7.60
C LEU A 96 7.99 10.80 7.41
N TYR A 97 8.04 9.49 7.16
CA TYR A 97 6.87 8.65 6.91
C TYR A 97 6.26 8.05 8.20
N ARG A 98 6.80 8.41 9.38
CA ARG A 98 6.34 7.93 10.69
C ARG A 98 6.30 6.41 10.78
N VAL A 99 7.33 5.73 10.28
CA VAL A 99 7.42 4.26 10.32
C VAL A 99 7.81 3.80 11.72
N GLY A 100 7.06 2.85 12.25
CA GLY A 100 7.28 2.32 13.61
C GLY A 100 7.81 0.89 13.63
N THR A 101 8.11 0.44 14.85
CA THR A 101 8.52 -0.95 15.14
C THR A 101 7.56 -1.56 16.14
N SER A 102 7.05 -2.75 15.83
CA SER A 102 6.26 -3.59 16.73
C SER A 102 7.12 -4.71 17.31
N LYS A 103 6.77 -5.18 18.51
CA LYS A 103 7.39 -6.38 19.10
C LYS A 103 6.92 -7.69 18.43
N MET A 104 5.87 -7.64 17.61
CA MET A 104 5.40 -8.82 16.91
C MET A 104 6.51 -9.40 16.02
N TRP A 105 6.56 -10.71 15.95
CA TRP A 105 7.47 -11.48 15.11
C TRP A 105 8.95 -11.06 15.25
N GLY A 106 9.33 -10.54 16.42
CA GLY A 106 10.71 -10.15 16.70
C GLY A 106 11.13 -8.78 16.20
N GLY A 107 10.21 -7.94 15.74
CA GLY A 107 10.55 -6.58 15.30
C GLY A 107 9.82 -6.10 14.04
N ALA A 108 8.57 -6.55 13.83
CA ALA A 108 7.81 -6.18 12.64
C ALA A 108 7.69 -4.66 12.43
N THR A 109 7.68 -4.25 11.19
CA THR A 109 7.48 -2.85 10.79
C THR A 109 6.02 -2.43 10.96
N VAL A 110 5.78 -1.22 11.45
CA VAL A 110 4.44 -0.62 11.51
C VAL A 110 4.37 0.54 10.53
N PHE A 111 3.51 0.41 9.53
CA PHE A 111 3.16 1.49 8.62
C PHE A 111 1.92 2.19 9.13
N TRP A 112 2.09 3.41 9.64
CA TRP A 112 1.01 4.22 10.15
C TRP A 112 0.31 4.98 9.01
N GLN A 113 -0.99 4.84 8.94
CA GLN A 113 -1.84 5.64 8.07
C GLN A 113 -2.36 6.84 8.86
N THR A 114 -1.69 7.97 8.71
CA THR A 114 -2.09 9.24 9.30
C THR A 114 -2.63 10.13 8.19
N ASP A 115 -3.86 10.65 8.36
CA ASP A 115 -4.48 11.51 7.38
C ASP A 115 -3.88 12.93 7.38
N ARG A 116 -4.28 13.76 6.40
CA ARG A 116 -3.79 15.13 6.27
C ARG A 116 -4.12 16.03 7.48
N ASP A 117 -5.11 15.66 8.27
CA ASP A 117 -5.52 16.40 9.47
C ASP A 117 -4.78 15.91 10.73
N GLY A 118 -3.88 14.94 10.58
CA GLY A 118 -3.06 14.38 11.66
C GLY A 118 -3.73 13.24 12.43
N ASN A 119 -4.94 12.78 12.04
CA ASN A 119 -5.61 11.68 12.71
C ASN A 119 -5.03 10.34 12.26
N VAL A 120 -4.74 9.46 13.21
CA VAL A 120 -4.22 8.12 12.93
C VAL A 120 -5.35 7.17 12.58
N ARG A 121 -5.50 6.84 11.31
CA ARG A 121 -6.57 6.01 10.75
C ARG A 121 -6.35 4.53 11.00
N ALA A 122 -5.10 4.07 10.84
CA ALA A 122 -4.72 2.68 10.99
C ALA A 122 -3.22 2.53 11.25
N GLY A 123 -2.81 1.35 11.67
CA GLY A 123 -1.41 0.93 11.70
C GLY A 123 -1.32 -0.49 11.16
N LYS A 124 -0.66 -0.68 10.02
CA LYS A 124 -0.44 -1.98 9.37
C LYS A 124 0.88 -2.55 9.83
N ILE A 125 0.85 -3.72 10.45
CA ILE A 125 2.03 -4.41 10.97
C ILE A 125 2.45 -5.46 9.96
N MET A 126 3.71 -5.42 9.52
CA MET A 126 4.23 -6.35 8.52
C MET A 126 5.61 -6.87 8.90
N GLY A 127 5.79 -8.19 8.75
CA GLY A 127 7.08 -8.86 8.91
C GLY A 127 7.85 -8.87 7.59
N TYR A 128 9.16 -8.59 7.71
CA TYR A 128 10.09 -8.60 6.60
C TYR A 128 11.32 -9.45 6.92
N ASP A 129 11.95 -9.97 5.90
CA ASP A 129 13.25 -10.58 5.99
C ASP A 129 14.36 -9.50 5.91
N ALA A 130 15.34 -9.55 6.80
CA ALA A 130 16.36 -8.51 6.91
C ALA A 130 17.45 -8.57 5.83
N GLU A 131 17.58 -9.69 5.14
CA GLU A 131 18.58 -9.84 4.08
C GLU A 131 18.02 -9.48 2.72
N SER A 132 16.82 -9.98 2.42
CA SER A 132 16.18 -9.78 1.11
C SER A 132 15.23 -8.59 1.04
N GLY A 133 14.78 -8.06 2.19
CA GLY A 133 13.74 -7.03 2.24
C GLY A 133 12.38 -7.51 1.75
N HIS A 134 12.20 -8.82 1.54
CA HIS A 134 10.91 -9.38 1.15
C HIS A 134 9.99 -9.58 2.35
N ARG A 135 8.68 -9.46 2.09
CA ARG A 135 7.65 -9.74 3.08
C ARG A 135 7.67 -11.22 3.46
N VAL A 136 7.63 -11.53 4.75
CA VAL A 136 7.54 -12.91 5.25
C VAL A 136 6.14 -13.44 5.01
N LYS A 137 6.03 -14.50 4.20
CA LYS A 137 4.78 -15.18 3.83
C LYS A 137 4.67 -16.58 4.43
N GLU A 138 5.81 -17.22 4.74
CA GLU A 138 5.90 -18.56 5.29
C GLU A 138 6.44 -18.54 6.73
N PRO A 139 6.00 -19.43 7.64
CA PRO A 139 4.93 -20.43 7.47
C PRO A 139 3.53 -19.83 7.50
N PHE A 140 3.39 -18.53 7.72
CA PHE A 140 2.15 -17.76 7.63
C PHE A 140 2.45 -16.33 7.21
N ASN A 141 1.48 -15.69 6.57
CA ASN A 141 1.62 -14.31 6.12
C ASN A 141 1.66 -13.35 7.31
N GLN A 142 2.82 -12.73 7.53
CA GLN A 142 3.05 -11.82 8.65
C GLN A 142 2.48 -10.43 8.35
N VAL A 143 1.15 -10.33 8.32
CA VAL A 143 0.41 -9.07 8.20
C VAL A 143 -0.66 -9.01 9.29
N ASN A 144 -0.73 -7.91 10.02
CA ASN A 144 -1.75 -7.66 11.04
C ASN A 144 -2.03 -6.16 11.15
N TRP A 145 -3.00 -5.79 11.97
CA TRP A 145 -3.39 -4.42 12.23
C TRP A 145 -3.26 -4.08 13.71
N VAL A 146 -2.83 -2.86 14.03
CA VAL A 146 -2.64 -2.41 15.41
C VAL A 146 -3.92 -2.54 16.23
N HIS A 147 -5.08 -2.15 15.69
CA HIS A 147 -6.37 -2.27 16.41
C HIS A 147 -6.71 -3.73 16.76
N SER A 148 -6.39 -4.67 15.87
CA SER A 148 -6.61 -6.11 16.11
C SER A 148 -5.68 -6.64 17.20
N VAL A 149 -4.40 -6.28 17.15
CA VAL A 149 -3.41 -6.65 18.17
C VAL A 149 -3.77 -6.06 19.54
N ARG A 150 -4.32 -4.85 19.55
CA ARG A 150 -4.77 -4.15 20.76
C ARG A 150 -6.16 -4.58 21.22
N LYS A 151 -6.78 -5.55 20.54
CA LYS A 151 -8.11 -6.11 20.88
C LYS A 151 -9.17 -5.02 21.01
N MET A 152 -9.30 -4.17 19.99
CA MET A 152 -10.30 -3.10 19.90
C MET A 152 -11.48 -3.57 19.04
N PRO A 153 -12.47 -4.33 19.58
CA PRO A 153 -13.50 -5.00 18.79
C PRO A 153 -14.44 -4.02 18.07
N ASP A 154 -14.65 -2.83 18.66
CA ASP A 154 -15.56 -1.82 18.11
C ASP A 154 -14.83 -0.80 17.22
N PHE A 155 -13.56 -1.05 16.91
CA PHE A 155 -12.76 -0.14 16.07
C PHE A 155 -13.26 -0.17 14.62
N ARG A 156 -13.80 0.95 14.17
CA ARG A 156 -14.27 1.14 12.80
C ARG A 156 -13.17 1.76 11.97
N MET A 157 -12.36 0.89 11.39
CA MET A 157 -11.23 1.28 10.55
C MET A 157 -11.71 1.94 9.25
N LYS A 158 -11.12 3.09 8.95
CA LYS A 158 -11.21 3.74 7.65
C LYS A 158 -9.81 4.14 7.22
N GLN A 159 -9.26 3.42 6.28
CA GLN A 159 -7.91 3.65 5.79
C GLN A 159 -7.80 4.99 5.04
N CYS A 160 -6.60 5.55 5.05
CA CYS A 160 -6.13 6.64 4.18
C CYS A 160 -4.82 6.22 3.51
N PHE A 161 -4.29 7.03 2.62
CA PHE A 161 -3.01 6.72 1.99
C PHE A 161 -1.88 6.69 3.03
N PHE A 162 -0.98 5.74 2.91
CA PHE A 162 0.28 5.82 3.61
C PHE A 162 1.08 7.02 3.05
N GLY A 163 1.59 7.88 3.92
CA GLY A 163 2.23 9.13 3.53
C GLY A 163 1.27 10.32 3.36
N GLU A 164 -0.06 10.17 3.55
CA GLU A 164 -1.05 11.24 3.34
C GLU A 164 -0.78 12.48 4.18
N HIS A 165 -0.26 12.32 5.39
CA HIS A 165 0.11 13.45 6.26
C HIS A 165 1.17 14.38 5.65
N LEU A 166 1.95 13.93 4.67
CA LEU A 166 2.91 14.76 3.94
C LEU A 166 2.22 15.82 3.06
N LEU A 167 0.94 15.65 2.78
CA LEU A 167 0.14 16.58 1.99
C LEU A 167 -0.40 17.74 2.82
N SER A 168 -0.29 17.72 4.15
CA SER A 168 -0.81 18.74 5.05
C SER A 168 0.06 20.00 5.15
N ASP A 169 1.38 19.86 5.00
CA ASP A 169 2.33 20.95 5.10
C ASP A 169 2.43 21.74 3.79
N THR A 170 1.63 22.78 3.67
CA THR A 170 1.63 23.67 2.49
C THR A 170 2.88 24.55 2.37
N SER A 171 3.72 24.59 3.40
CA SER A 171 4.97 25.38 3.42
C SER A 171 6.19 24.58 2.97
N SER A 172 6.10 23.24 2.93
CA SER A 172 7.21 22.38 2.51
C SER A 172 7.22 22.15 0.99
N THR A 173 8.41 22.00 0.43
CA THR A 173 8.58 21.62 -0.98
C THR A 173 7.96 20.26 -1.29
N ILE A 174 7.99 19.34 -0.30
CA ILE A 174 7.39 18.00 -0.43
C ILE A 174 5.89 18.07 -0.74
N SER A 175 5.15 18.96 -0.05
CA SER A 175 3.70 19.05 -0.27
C SER A 175 3.33 19.76 -1.58
N SER A 176 4.26 20.46 -2.22
CA SER A 176 4.08 21.12 -3.52
C SER A 176 4.46 20.21 -4.71
N ASN A 177 5.21 19.15 -4.46
CA ASN A 177 5.58 18.19 -5.49
C ASN A 177 4.35 17.48 -6.09
N PRO A 178 4.43 17.00 -7.34
CA PRO A 178 3.47 16.04 -7.86
C PRO A 178 3.36 14.82 -6.96
N VAL A 179 2.17 14.27 -6.84
CA VAL A 179 1.93 13.07 -6.03
C VAL A 179 2.13 11.83 -6.88
N ALA A 180 2.95 10.90 -6.42
CA ALA A 180 3.11 9.58 -7.01
C ALA A 180 2.44 8.53 -6.11
N ILE A 181 1.64 7.64 -6.70
CA ILE A 181 0.91 6.61 -5.96
C ILE A 181 1.37 5.22 -6.40
N VAL A 182 1.74 4.40 -5.41
CA VAL A 182 2.13 2.99 -5.55
C VAL A 182 1.22 2.09 -4.71
N GLU A 183 1.34 0.77 -4.87
CA GLU A 183 0.53 -0.18 -4.11
C GLU A 183 1.06 -0.36 -2.68
N SER A 184 2.36 -0.59 -2.53
CA SER A 184 3.01 -1.02 -1.29
C SER A 184 3.66 0.15 -0.55
N GLU A 185 3.56 0.13 0.79
CA GLU A 185 4.21 1.10 1.67
C GLU A 185 5.75 1.02 1.55
N LYS A 186 6.30 -0.20 1.38
CA LYS A 186 7.74 -0.41 1.16
C LYS A 186 8.19 0.28 -0.13
N THR A 187 7.41 0.11 -1.19
CA THR A 187 7.68 0.72 -2.51
C THR A 187 7.67 2.25 -2.42
N ALA A 188 6.71 2.84 -1.71
CA ALA A 188 6.66 4.29 -1.50
C ALA A 188 7.92 4.81 -0.79
N LEU A 189 8.43 4.09 0.21
CA LEU A 189 9.65 4.48 0.92
C LEU A 189 10.88 4.42 0.03
N ILE A 190 11.05 3.35 -0.75
CA ILE A 190 12.18 3.18 -1.67
C ILE A 190 12.12 4.27 -2.74
N ALA A 191 10.97 4.46 -3.36
CA ALA A 191 10.79 5.46 -4.39
C ALA A 191 11.01 6.89 -3.88
N ALA A 192 10.59 7.20 -2.65
CA ALA A 192 10.84 8.49 -2.03
C ALA A 192 12.33 8.79 -1.80
N HIS A 193 13.15 7.76 -1.60
CA HIS A 193 14.59 7.92 -1.47
C HIS A 193 15.26 8.19 -2.82
N PHE A 194 14.94 7.38 -3.84
CA PHE A 194 15.61 7.43 -5.14
C PHE A 194 15.04 8.50 -6.07
N ILE A 195 13.78 8.87 -5.92
CA ILE A 195 13.08 9.85 -6.77
C ILE A 195 12.36 10.87 -5.85
N PRO A 196 13.10 11.78 -5.21
CA PRO A 196 12.57 12.72 -4.22
C PRO A 196 11.70 13.85 -4.81
N ASP A 197 11.63 13.97 -6.14
CA ASP A 197 10.85 14.99 -6.84
C ASP A 197 9.33 14.79 -6.73
N PHE A 198 8.90 13.65 -6.18
CA PHE A 198 7.50 13.32 -5.93
C PHE A 198 7.20 13.20 -4.44
N THR A 199 5.95 13.50 -4.07
CA THR A 199 5.39 13.04 -2.80
C THR A 199 4.82 11.65 -3.00
N TRP A 200 5.50 10.64 -2.48
CA TRP A 200 5.12 9.23 -2.66
C TRP A 200 4.08 8.81 -1.64
N LEU A 201 2.96 8.28 -2.12
CA LEU A 201 1.90 7.70 -1.31
C LEU A 201 1.70 6.23 -1.66
N ALA A 202 1.20 5.44 -0.70
CA ALA A 202 0.80 4.07 -0.99
C ALA A 202 -0.66 3.80 -0.64
N THR A 203 -1.32 2.97 -1.46
CA THR A 203 -2.70 2.53 -1.24
C THR A 203 -2.82 1.52 -0.11
N GLY A 204 -1.73 0.84 0.23
CA GLY A 204 -1.68 -0.21 1.25
C GLY A 204 -2.13 -1.59 0.76
N GLY A 205 -2.17 -1.80 -0.54
CA GLY A 205 -2.51 -3.05 -1.23
C GLY A 205 -3.49 -2.82 -2.37
N THR A 206 -3.70 -3.83 -3.22
CA THR A 206 -4.55 -3.79 -4.43
C THR A 206 -5.96 -3.24 -4.15
N HIS A 207 -6.55 -3.63 -3.01
CA HIS A 207 -7.87 -3.17 -2.56
C HIS A 207 -7.79 -2.23 -1.35
N GLY A 208 -6.69 -1.53 -1.18
CA GLY A 208 -6.46 -0.61 -0.06
C GLY A 208 -7.42 0.59 -0.03
N CYS A 209 -6.91 1.75 0.36
CA CYS A 209 -7.75 2.94 0.52
C CYS A 209 -8.15 3.63 -0.80
N PHE A 210 -7.79 3.10 -1.98
CA PHE A 210 -7.98 3.77 -3.27
C PHE A 210 -9.46 3.79 -3.71
N ASN A 211 -10.24 4.73 -3.18
CA ASN A 211 -11.65 4.91 -3.44
C ASN A 211 -12.02 6.40 -3.52
N ARG A 212 -13.28 6.69 -3.96
CA ARG A 212 -13.77 8.06 -4.18
C ARG A 212 -13.64 9.00 -2.99
N GLU A 213 -13.69 8.48 -1.78
CA GLU A 213 -13.58 9.32 -0.59
C GLU A 213 -12.12 9.62 -0.25
N ALA A 214 -11.25 8.61 -0.31
CA ALA A 214 -9.84 8.77 -0.02
C ALA A 214 -9.13 9.71 -1.00
N ILE A 215 -9.50 9.68 -2.29
CA ILE A 215 -8.87 10.55 -3.30
C ILE A 215 -9.20 12.04 -3.16
N GLN A 216 -10.18 12.44 -2.33
CA GLN A 216 -10.49 13.85 -2.11
C GLN A 216 -9.31 14.65 -1.56
N VAL A 217 -8.39 14.00 -0.85
CA VAL A 217 -7.16 14.63 -0.36
C VAL A 217 -6.22 15.08 -1.49
N LEU A 218 -6.42 14.55 -2.69
CA LEU A 218 -5.63 14.82 -3.90
C LEU A 218 -6.20 15.99 -4.74
N GLU A 219 -7.24 16.67 -4.24
CA GLU A 219 -7.92 17.75 -4.95
C GLU A 219 -6.93 18.81 -5.44
N GLY A 220 -7.04 19.16 -6.74
CA GLY A 220 -6.22 20.17 -7.39
C GLY A 220 -4.75 19.78 -7.61
N ARG A 221 -4.31 18.58 -7.24
CA ARG A 221 -2.92 18.13 -7.39
C ARG A 221 -2.67 17.47 -8.75
N GLU A 222 -1.42 17.40 -9.13
CA GLU A 222 -0.95 16.53 -10.18
C GLU A 222 -0.63 15.16 -9.58
N VAL A 223 -1.20 14.09 -10.17
CA VAL A 223 -1.11 12.72 -9.64
C VAL A 223 -0.63 11.77 -10.73
N ILE A 224 0.39 10.99 -10.41
CA ILE A 224 0.93 9.95 -11.28
C ILE A 224 0.79 8.60 -10.59
N LEU A 225 0.17 7.66 -11.26
CA LEU A 225 0.05 6.28 -10.78
C LEU A 225 1.25 5.47 -11.29
N PHE A 226 1.88 4.71 -10.40
CA PHE A 226 2.95 3.76 -10.72
C PHE A 226 2.48 2.35 -10.33
N PRO A 227 1.71 1.70 -11.19
CA PRO A 227 1.25 0.34 -10.94
C PRO A 227 2.39 -0.67 -10.98
N ASP A 228 2.24 -1.76 -10.23
CA ASP A 228 3.06 -2.95 -10.41
C ASP A 228 2.83 -3.54 -11.81
N LEU A 229 3.81 -4.22 -12.37
CA LEU A 229 3.63 -4.99 -13.61
C LEU A 229 2.43 -5.95 -13.44
N LYS A 230 1.60 -6.08 -14.48
CA LYS A 230 0.28 -6.77 -14.50
C LYS A 230 -0.89 -6.01 -13.85
N ALA A 231 -0.67 -4.94 -13.12
CA ALA A 231 -1.74 -4.13 -12.54
C ALA A 231 -2.09 -2.89 -13.38
N THR A 232 -1.32 -2.60 -14.42
CA THR A 232 -1.41 -1.36 -15.21
C THR A 232 -2.81 -1.10 -15.76
N ASP A 233 -3.47 -2.11 -16.34
CA ASP A 233 -4.80 -1.95 -16.91
C ASP A 233 -5.89 -1.73 -15.85
N GLU A 234 -5.79 -2.40 -14.70
CA GLU A 234 -6.67 -2.17 -13.57
C GLU A 234 -6.52 -0.74 -13.03
N TRP A 235 -5.29 -0.26 -12.91
CA TRP A 235 -5.01 1.09 -12.43
C TRP A 235 -5.44 2.17 -13.42
N ARG A 236 -5.31 1.94 -14.73
CA ARG A 236 -5.85 2.84 -15.77
C ARG A 236 -7.36 3.03 -15.65
N GLN A 237 -8.10 1.99 -15.29
CA GLN A 237 -9.55 2.08 -15.06
C GLN A 237 -9.93 3.02 -13.91
N ARG A 238 -8.99 3.38 -13.05
CA ARG A 238 -9.19 4.33 -11.93
C ARG A 238 -8.97 5.79 -12.33
N LEU A 239 -8.33 6.07 -13.47
CA LEU A 239 -8.06 7.44 -13.93
C LEU A 239 -9.30 8.33 -13.99
N PRO A 240 -10.46 7.91 -14.54
CA PRO A 240 -11.64 8.78 -14.58
C PRO A 240 -12.13 9.24 -13.20
N MET A 241 -11.90 8.41 -12.17
CA MET A 241 -12.23 8.79 -10.80
C MET A 241 -11.28 9.88 -10.28
N LEU A 242 -9.99 9.79 -10.58
CA LEU A 242 -9.00 10.81 -10.22
C LEU A 242 -9.18 12.10 -11.01
N GLU A 243 -9.47 12.04 -12.30
CA GLU A 243 -9.70 13.19 -13.16
C GLU A 243 -10.81 14.09 -12.66
N SER A 244 -11.79 13.53 -11.94
CA SER A 244 -12.87 14.31 -11.34
C SER A 244 -12.44 15.17 -10.14
N VAL A 245 -11.24 14.96 -9.59
CA VAL A 245 -10.75 15.59 -8.36
C VAL A 245 -9.40 16.29 -8.59
N CYS A 246 -8.49 15.66 -9.32
CA CYS A 246 -7.13 16.12 -9.51
C CYS A 246 -7.02 17.13 -10.67
N ARG A 247 -6.01 17.99 -10.63
CA ARG A 247 -5.71 18.92 -11.73
C ARG A 247 -5.22 18.20 -12.98
N ARG A 248 -4.42 17.15 -12.80
CA ARG A 248 -3.84 16.30 -13.84
C ARG A 248 -3.62 14.92 -13.30
N THR A 249 -3.90 13.92 -14.11
CA THR A 249 -3.66 12.51 -13.75
C THR A 249 -2.99 11.78 -14.89
N THR A 250 -2.07 10.88 -14.53
CA THR A 250 -1.37 10.03 -15.49
C THR A 250 -1.16 8.66 -14.86
N CYS A 251 -1.24 7.61 -15.65
CA CYS A 251 -0.80 6.27 -15.26
C CYS A 251 0.50 5.98 -16.00
N SER A 252 1.57 5.77 -15.28
CA SER A 252 2.89 5.47 -15.85
C SER A 252 2.87 4.10 -16.53
N ASP A 253 3.42 4.05 -17.73
CA ASP A 253 3.70 2.81 -18.47
C ASP A 253 5.20 2.48 -18.46
N LEU A 254 5.97 3.18 -17.62
CA LEU A 254 7.42 3.07 -17.59
C LEU A 254 7.87 1.61 -17.44
N LEU A 255 7.35 0.91 -16.44
CA LEU A 255 7.74 -0.47 -16.16
C LEU A 255 7.36 -1.39 -17.33
N GLU A 256 6.19 -1.18 -17.93
CA GLU A 256 5.74 -1.95 -19.09
C GLU A 256 6.67 -1.79 -20.29
N ARG A 257 7.28 -0.63 -20.45
CA ARG A 257 8.18 -0.36 -21.59
C ARG A 257 9.57 -0.94 -21.39
N ILE A 258 10.08 -1.00 -20.15
CA ILE A 258 11.46 -1.41 -19.88
C ILE A 258 11.58 -2.85 -19.38
N ALA A 259 10.51 -3.47 -18.91
CA ALA A 259 10.54 -4.81 -18.33
C ALA A 259 10.76 -5.89 -19.38
N THR A 260 11.55 -6.90 -19.01
CA THR A 260 11.63 -8.16 -19.75
C THR A 260 10.37 -9.02 -19.49
N ASP A 261 10.15 -10.05 -20.31
CA ASP A 261 9.01 -10.97 -20.13
C ASP A 261 9.09 -11.72 -18.80
N GLU A 262 10.28 -12.03 -18.32
CA GLU A 262 10.49 -12.65 -17.01
C GLU A 262 10.08 -11.70 -15.88
N GLN A 263 10.53 -10.45 -15.91
CA GLN A 263 10.16 -9.41 -14.93
C GLN A 263 8.65 -9.16 -14.93
N ARG A 264 8.01 -9.13 -16.11
CA ARG A 264 6.53 -9.07 -16.23
C ARG A 264 5.88 -10.28 -15.56
N SER A 265 6.44 -11.49 -15.77
CA SER A 265 5.89 -12.71 -15.18
C SER A 265 5.96 -12.71 -13.65
N GLN A 266 6.96 -12.05 -13.08
CA GLN A 266 7.14 -11.88 -11.64
C GLN A 266 6.23 -10.80 -11.04
N GLY A 267 5.80 -9.82 -11.85
CA GLY A 267 4.96 -8.71 -11.40
C GLY A 267 5.73 -7.73 -10.53
N LEU A 268 6.94 -7.36 -10.99
CA LEU A 268 7.81 -6.43 -10.26
C LEU A 268 7.19 -5.03 -10.18
N ASP A 269 7.56 -4.30 -9.13
CA ASP A 269 7.18 -2.92 -8.91
C ASP A 269 8.35 -1.96 -9.17
N ILE A 270 8.12 -0.65 -9.08
CA ILE A 270 9.15 0.37 -9.30
C ILE A 270 10.31 0.24 -8.31
N ALA A 271 10.06 -0.22 -7.08
CA ALA A 271 11.13 -0.39 -6.09
C ALA A 271 12.08 -1.53 -6.48
N ASP A 272 11.56 -2.60 -7.09
CA ASP A 272 12.39 -3.69 -7.57
C ASP A 272 13.37 -3.18 -8.64
N PHE A 273 12.89 -2.34 -9.57
CA PHE A 273 13.76 -1.74 -10.60
C PHE A 273 14.79 -0.74 -10.02
N LEU A 274 14.39 0.06 -9.01
CA LEU A 274 15.29 1.00 -8.35
C LEU A 274 16.36 0.31 -7.51
N LEU A 275 16.12 -0.93 -7.08
CA LEU A 275 17.04 -1.74 -6.30
C LEU A 275 17.86 -2.71 -7.16
N MET A 276 17.60 -2.81 -8.45
CA MET A 276 18.46 -3.58 -9.35
C MET A 276 19.81 -2.90 -9.44
N GLU A 277 20.84 -3.55 -8.92
CA GLU A 277 22.21 -3.12 -9.14
C GLU A 277 22.56 -3.32 -10.62
N ASP A 278 22.83 -2.22 -11.29
CA ASP A 278 23.46 -2.28 -12.59
C ASP A 278 24.88 -2.79 -12.42
N THR A 279 25.12 -4.00 -12.83
CA THR A 279 26.50 -4.49 -12.88
C THR A 279 27.31 -3.63 -13.84
N PRO A 280 28.64 -3.47 -13.63
CA PRO A 280 29.50 -2.77 -14.57
C PRO A 280 29.34 -3.25 -16.02
N GLN A 281 29.08 -4.55 -16.21
CA GLN A 281 28.81 -5.16 -17.51
C GLN A 281 27.48 -4.67 -18.12
N MET A 282 26.41 -4.51 -17.31
CA MET A 282 25.13 -3.97 -17.77
C MET A 282 25.24 -2.50 -18.13
N ILE A 283 25.99 -1.72 -17.33
CA ILE A 283 26.28 -0.31 -17.63
C ILE A 283 27.01 -0.21 -18.96
N LEU A 284 28.09 -1.00 -19.15
CA LEU A 284 28.86 -1.03 -20.39
C LEU A 284 28.02 -1.43 -21.59
N ALA A 285 27.17 -2.45 -21.46
CA ALA A 285 26.24 -2.89 -22.52
C ALA A 285 25.30 -1.75 -22.97
N ARG A 286 24.72 -1.02 -22.02
CA ARG A 286 23.88 0.17 -22.32
C ARG A 286 24.67 1.30 -22.97
N MET A 287 25.91 1.54 -22.51
CA MET A 287 26.79 2.55 -23.16
C MET A 287 27.08 2.19 -24.61
N ILE A 288 27.33 0.92 -24.89
CA ILE A 288 27.57 0.41 -26.27
C ILE A 288 26.27 0.54 -27.10
N GLU A 289 25.13 0.21 -26.55
CA GLU A 289 23.83 0.36 -27.25
C GLU A 289 23.54 1.81 -27.60
N CYS A 290 23.83 2.75 -26.69
CA CYS A 290 23.69 4.19 -26.94
C CYS A 290 24.75 4.73 -27.88
N ASN A 291 25.92 4.13 -27.91
CA ASN A 291 27.04 4.54 -28.75
C ASN A 291 27.87 3.33 -29.28
N PRO A 292 27.46 2.73 -30.42
CA PRO A 292 28.10 1.54 -30.98
C PRO A 292 29.60 1.70 -31.27
N VAL A 293 30.07 2.94 -31.43
CA VAL A 293 31.53 3.21 -31.66
C VAL A 293 32.36 2.77 -30.45
N LEU A 294 31.77 2.74 -29.25
CA LEU A 294 32.43 2.29 -28.03
C LEU A 294 32.87 0.82 -28.14
N GLN A 295 32.09 -0.05 -28.75
CA GLN A 295 32.45 -1.44 -28.99
C GLN A 295 33.71 -1.53 -29.89
N THR A 296 33.77 -0.73 -30.95
CA THR A 296 34.93 -0.67 -31.84
C THR A 296 36.19 -0.23 -31.09
N PHE A 297 36.07 0.70 -30.16
CA PHE A 297 37.16 1.12 -29.29
C PHE A 297 37.66 0.00 -28.38
N ILE A 298 36.71 -0.69 -27.70
CA ILE A 298 37.03 -1.82 -26.84
C ILE A 298 37.78 -2.90 -27.59
N ASP A 299 37.28 -3.29 -28.76
CA ASP A 299 37.90 -4.31 -29.61
C ASP A 299 39.27 -3.89 -30.16
N THR A 300 39.39 -2.62 -30.55
CA THR A 300 40.64 -2.11 -31.14
C THR A 300 41.77 -2.01 -30.12
N PHE A 301 41.48 -1.62 -28.90
CA PHE A 301 42.44 -1.39 -27.85
C PHE A 301 42.55 -2.53 -26.84
N GLY A 302 41.73 -3.59 -26.98
CA GLY A 302 41.72 -4.74 -26.07
C GLY A 302 41.36 -4.34 -24.63
N LEU A 303 40.39 -3.43 -24.48
CA LEU A 303 39.98 -2.93 -23.15
C LEU A 303 39.14 -3.97 -22.41
N GLU A 304 39.44 -4.13 -21.14
CA GLU A 304 38.70 -5.01 -20.26
C GLU A 304 38.09 -4.22 -19.09
N LEU A 305 36.92 -4.66 -18.62
CA LEU A 305 36.29 -4.11 -17.40
C LEU A 305 37.11 -4.57 -16.19
N VAL A 306 37.57 -3.61 -15.40
CA VAL A 306 38.31 -3.87 -14.16
C VAL A 306 37.37 -3.50 -12.99
N ASP A 307 37.18 -4.40 -12.03
CA ASP A 307 36.50 -4.09 -10.78
C ASP A 307 37.34 -3.12 -9.95
N ALA A 308 36.81 -1.92 -9.71
CA ALA A 308 37.48 -0.87 -8.93
C ALA A 308 37.65 -1.21 -7.42
N GLY A 309 37.31 -2.42 -6.99
CA GLY A 309 37.37 -2.90 -5.61
C GLY A 309 38.54 -3.83 -5.27
N GLN A 310 39.53 -3.99 -6.17
CA GLN A 310 40.71 -4.84 -5.95
C GLN A 310 42.06 -4.05 -5.96
N GLU A 311 42.05 -2.81 -5.49
CA GLU A 311 43.30 -2.12 -5.10
C GLU A 311 43.56 -2.19 -3.60
#